data_9bd22c477cdeb51f1562b3eb90e77168
#
_entry.id   9bd22c477cdeb51f1562b3eb90e77168
#
_cell.length_a   1.000
_cell.length_b   1.000
_cell.length_c   1.000
_cell.angle_alpha   90.00
_cell.angle_beta   90.00
_cell.angle_gamma   90.00
#
_symmetry.space_group_name_H-M   'P 1'
#
loop_
_entity.id
_entity.type
_entity.pdbx_description
1 polymer ?
#
loop_
_entity_poly.entity_id
_entity_poly.type
_entity_poly.pdbx_seq_one_letter_code
_entity_poly.pdbx_strand_id
1 'polypeptide(L)'
;ARYTNGFENVEGRLLGEESGTWKVDFYGSSASALKRDGSQLQQAAGDNEPEQLFDRAPIPVPEGAPIGASFERALYSAYMGGSWKITSGEGEGATVQFQADGQVSGLPGADRYALCLAGDCASMSNGNDSMWLQQNGQGNNWIFVRKGKELEILQAVNSALADEQPQFTPGARKWLLEKQ
;
A
#
# COMPACT_ATOMS: atom_id res chain seq x y z
N ALA A 1 -7.08 1.49 10.15
CA ALA A 1 -7.39 0.86 8.87
C ALA A 1 -6.86 -0.56 8.90
N ARG A 2 -7.69 -1.55 8.64
CA ARG A 2 -7.23 -2.93 8.45
C ARG A 2 -6.83 -3.08 7.00
N TYR A 3 -5.56 -3.26 6.73
CA TYR A 3 -4.98 -3.39 5.37
C TYR A 3 -5.16 -4.79 4.78
N THR A 4 -5.74 -5.72 5.52
CA THR A 4 -5.81 -7.14 5.16
C THR A 4 -6.55 -7.43 3.85
N ASN A 5 -7.42 -6.53 3.39
CA ASN A 5 -8.18 -6.72 2.15
C ASN A 5 -7.79 -5.72 1.04
N GLY A 6 -6.80 -4.86 1.28
CA GLY A 6 -6.46 -3.78 0.36
C GLY A 6 -5.62 -4.21 -0.85
N PHE A 7 -5.01 -5.38 -0.80
CA PHE A 7 -4.12 -5.89 -1.85
C PHE A 7 -4.67 -7.13 -2.56
N GLU A 8 -5.71 -7.75 -2.03
CA GLU A 8 -6.42 -8.81 -2.73
C GLU A 8 -7.59 -8.19 -3.50
N ASN A 9 -7.49 -8.19 -4.81
CA ASN A 9 -8.62 -7.86 -5.67
C ASN A 9 -9.63 -8.98 -5.59
N VAL A 10 -10.62 -8.84 -4.74
CA VAL A 10 -11.80 -9.70 -4.77
C VAL A 10 -12.75 -9.09 -5.79
N GLU A 11 -12.94 -9.75 -6.91
CA GLU A 11 -13.93 -9.33 -7.89
C GLU A 11 -15.33 -9.52 -7.30
N GLY A 12 -16.13 -8.48 -7.33
CA GLY A 12 -17.54 -8.49 -6.93
C GLY A 12 -18.45 -8.04 -8.07
N ARG A 13 -19.62 -8.62 -8.15
CA ARG A 13 -20.67 -8.20 -9.09
C ARG A 13 -21.67 -7.28 -8.39
N LEU A 14 -21.84 -6.07 -8.92
CA LEU A 14 -22.91 -5.18 -8.47
C LEU A 14 -24.26 -5.71 -8.98
N LEU A 15 -25.15 -6.06 -8.07
CA LEU A 15 -26.45 -6.66 -8.41
C LEU A 15 -27.57 -5.64 -8.66
N GLY A 16 -27.31 -4.35 -8.55
CA GLY A 16 -28.25 -3.28 -8.77
C GLY A 16 -28.56 -2.50 -7.51
N GLU A 17 -29.39 -1.46 -7.66
CA GLU A 17 -29.83 -0.58 -6.59
C GLU A 17 -31.31 -0.83 -6.30
N GLU A 18 -31.65 -0.97 -5.02
CA GLU A 18 -33.02 -0.99 -4.55
C GLU A 18 -33.10 -0.03 -3.35
N SER A 19 -33.90 1.03 -3.50
CA SER A 19 -34.15 2.02 -2.42
C SER A 19 -32.86 2.66 -1.85
N GLY A 20 -31.87 2.98 -2.68
CA GLY A 20 -30.60 3.58 -2.25
C GLY A 20 -29.61 2.58 -1.64
N THR A 21 -29.90 1.30 -1.77
CA THR A 21 -29.02 0.22 -1.31
C THR A 21 -28.52 -0.61 -2.50
N TRP A 22 -27.22 -0.79 -2.61
CA TRP A 22 -26.60 -1.66 -3.59
C TRP A 22 -26.24 -3.00 -2.94
N LYS A 23 -26.38 -4.08 -3.68
CA LYS A 23 -25.89 -5.40 -3.29
C LYS A 23 -24.65 -5.74 -4.11
N VAL A 24 -23.61 -6.20 -3.44
CA VAL A 24 -22.39 -6.70 -4.08
C VAL A 24 -22.27 -8.18 -3.76
N ASP A 25 -22.26 -9.00 -4.80
CA ASP A 25 -22.03 -10.43 -4.72
C ASP A 25 -20.55 -10.72 -4.97
N PHE A 26 -19.88 -11.33 -4.00
CA PHE A 26 -18.49 -11.73 -4.06
C PHE A 26 -18.40 -13.25 -4.27
N TYR A 27 -18.82 -13.74 -5.43
CA TYR A 27 -18.66 -15.14 -5.87
C TYR A 27 -18.95 -16.21 -4.81
N GLY A 28 -20.20 -16.22 -4.31
CA GLY A 28 -20.68 -17.28 -3.42
C GLY A 28 -20.50 -17.00 -1.92
N SER A 29 -20.02 -15.85 -1.55
CA SER A 29 -20.24 -15.30 -0.21
C SER A 29 -21.60 -14.59 -0.13
N SER A 30 -22.11 -14.41 1.08
CA SER A 30 -23.32 -13.62 1.29
C SER A 30 -23.16 -12.21 0.70
N ALA A 31 -24.13 -11.77 -0.10
CA ALA A 31 -24.07 -10.45 -0.73
C ALA A 31 -24.01 -9.35 0.33
N SER A 32 -23.00 -8.50 0.27
CA SER A 32 -22.88 -7.33 1.15
C SER A 32 -23.80 -6.22 0.68
N ALA A 33 -24.51 -5.60 1.61
CA ALA A 33 -25.32 -4.42 1.34
C ALA A 33 -24.50 -3.16 1.53
N LEU A 34 -24.45 -2.32 0.49
CA LEU A 34 -23.82 -1.00 0.52
C LEU A 34 -24.90 0.07 0.47
N LYS A 35 -24.84 1.03 1.37
CA LYS A 35 -25.76 2.17 1.42
C LYS A 35 -24.97 3.47 1.37
N ARG A 36 -25.47 4.43 0.60
CA ARG A 36 -24.92 5.79 0.64
C ARG A 36 -25.54 6.55 1.81
N ASP A 37 -24.69 7.12 2.66
CA ASP A 37 -25.08 8.04 3.72
C ASP A 37 -24.30 9.35 3.57
N GLY A 38 -24.96 10.36 3.02
CA GLY A 38 -24.33 11.63 2.68
C GLY A 38 -23.13 11.47 1.73
N SER A 39 -21.91 11.76 2.22
CA SER A 39 -20.66 11.62 1.48
C SER A 39 -19.99 10.26 1.68
N GLN A 40 -20.47 9.44 2.61
CA GLN A 40 -19.92 8.14 2.95
C GLN A 40 -20.63 7.00 2.24
N LEU A 41 -19.95 5.88 2.14
CA LEU A 41 -20.50 4.59 1.77
C LEU A 41 -20.43 3.68 3.00
N GLN A 42 -21.59 3.15 3.41
CA GLN A 42 -21.72 2.25 4.54
C GLN A 42 -21.90 0.83 4.03
N GLN A 43 -21.08 -0.10 4.49
CA GLN A 43 -21.26 -1.53 4.33
C GLN A 43 -21.90 -2.08 5.62
N ALA A 44 -23.06 -2.71 5.49
CA ALA A 44 -23.71 -3.33 6.64
C ALA A 44 -22.83 -4.45 7.22
N ALA A 45 -22.96 -4.68 8.54
CA ALA A 45 -22.32 -5.81 9.19
C ALA A 45 -22.79 -7.14 8.56
N GLY A 46 -21.83 -8.04 8.31
CA GLY A 46 -22.06 -9.42 7.89
C GLY A 46 -21.88 -10.39 9.07
N ASP A 47 -22.02 -11.69 8.80
CA ASP A 47 -21.93 -12.73 9.83
C ASP A 47 -20.61 -12.74 10.60
N ASN A 48 -19.51 -12.36 9.96
CA ASN A 48 -18.17 -12.31 10.54
C ASN A 48 -17.45 -10.97 10.35
N GLU A 49 -18.14 -9.96 9.82
CA GLU A 49 -17.55 -8.66 9.56
C GLU A 49 -18.35 -7.54 10.22
N PRO A 50 -17.70 -6.63 10.94
CA PRO A 50 -18.38 -5.47 11.50
C PRO A 50 -18.81 -4.51 10.39
N GLU A 51 -19.78 -3.64 10.69
CA GLU A 51 -20.13 -2.51 9.85
C GLU A 51 -18.86 -1.70 9.48
N GLN A 52 -18.78 -1.29 8.22
CA GLN A 52 -17.68 -0.49 7.71
C GLN A 52 -18.19 0.80 7.09
N LEU A 53 -17.49 1.89 7.38
CA LEU A 53 -17.74 3.20 6.79
C LEU A 53 -16.55 3.57 5.88
N PHE A 54 -16.88 3.97 4.67
CA PHE A 54 -15.89 4.37 3.67
C PHE A 54 -16.08 5.85 3.35
N ASP A 55 -15.03 6.62 3.53
CA ASP A 55 -14.93 7.98 3.04
C ASP A 55 -14.46 8.00 1.59
N ARG A 56 -14.83 9.05 0.88
CA ARG A 56 -14.25 9.29 -0.44
C ARG A 56 -12.74 9.55 -0.28
N ALA A 57 -11.93 8.90 -1.12
CA ALA A 57 -10.48 9.10 -1.10
C ALA A 57 -10.13 10.59 -1.21
N PRO A 58 -9.26 11.12 -0.32
CA PRO A 58 -8.93 12.54 -0.28
C PRO A 58 -8.06 12.96 -1.48
N ILE A 59 -7.39 12.01 -2.11
CA ILE A 59 -6.51 12.26 -3.26
C ILE A 59 -7.22 11.82 -4.54
N PRO A 60 -7.50 12.75 -5.46
CA PRO A 60 -8.14 12.41 -6.72
C PRO A 60 -7.22 11.55 -7.58
N VAL A 61 -7.83 10.65 -8.33
CA VAL A 61 -7.14 9.86 -9.37
C VAL A 61 -7.53 10.36 -10.75
N PRO A 62 -6.64 10.25 -11.76
CA PRO A 62 -6.97 10.57 -13.14
C PRO A 62 -8.14 9.71 -13.65
N GLU A 63 -8.85 10.23 -14.62
CA GLU A 63 -9.85 9.44 -15.36
C GLU A 63 -9.17 8.26 -16.03
N GLY A 64 -9.80 7.08 -15.97
CA GLY A 64 -9.24 5.84 -16.49
C GLY A 64 -8.16 5.19 -15.63
N ALA A 65 -7.90 5.71 -14.42
CA ALA A 65 -6.99 5.05 -13.48
C ALA A 65 -7.46 3.63 -13.14
N PRO A 66 -6.53 2.70 -12.88
CA PRO A 66 -6.87 1.33 -12.49
C PRO A 66 -7.76 1.27 -11.25
N ILE A 67 -8.56 0.21 -11.15
CA ILE A 67 -9.32 -0.08 -9.92
C ILE A 67 -8.34 -0.17 -8.75
N GLY A 68 -8.69 0.47 -7.63
CA GLY A 68 -7.83 0.53 -6.44
C GLY A 68 -6.84 1.69 -6.38
N ALA A 69 -6.61 2.42 -7.49
CA ALA A 69 -5.64 3.52 -7.52
C ALA A 69 -5.90 4.61 -6.48
N SER A 70 -7.16 4.88 -6.13
CA SER A 70 -7.51 5.85 -5.08
C SER A 70 -7.09 5.36 -3.70
N PHE A 71 -7.26 4.07 -3.43
CA PHE A 71 -6.82 3.44 -2.18
C PHE A 71 -5.29 3.42 -2.10
N GLU A 72 -4.63 3.00 -3.18
CA GLU A 72 -3.17 2.97 -3.27
C GLU A 72 -2.56 4.35 -3.00
N ARG A 73 -3.09 5.41 -3.63
CA ARG A 73 -2.63 6.78 -3.40
C ARG A 73 -2.85 7.24 -1.96
N ALA A 74 -3.98 6.91 -1.36
CA ALA A 74 -4.25 7.22 0.04
C ALA A 74 -3.26 6.49 0.96
N LEU A 75 -2.99 5.22 0.68
CA LEU A 75 -2.03 4.39 1.40
C LEU A 75 -0.61 4.95 1.30
N TYR A 76 -0.14 5.25 0.09
CA TYR A 76 1.18 5.82 -0.16
C TYR A 76 1.35 7.16 0.55
N SER A 77 0.33 8.03 0.49
CA SER A 77 0.34 9.30 1.21
C SER A 77 0.42 9.11 2.72
N ALA A 78 -0.33 8.16 3.27
CA ALA A 78 -0.36 7.91 4.72
C ALA A 78 0.94 7.29 5.24
N TYR A 79 1.54 6.38 4.49
CA TYR A 79 2.74 5.66 4.91
C TYR A 79 4.03 6.42 4.61
N MET A 80 4.17 6.90 3.39
CA MET A 80 5.43 7.45 2.90
C MET A 80 5.34 8.93 2.57
N GLY A 81 4.14 9.44 2.25
CA GLY A 81 3.94 10.77 1.69
C GLY A 81 4.61 11.89 2.46
N GLY A 82 5.19 12.81 1.70
CA GLY A 82 5.81 14.03 2.21
C GLY A 82 7.33 14.06 2.04
N SER A 83 7.94 15.03 2.70
CA SER A 83 9.37 15.33 2.63
C SER A 83 10.13 14.64 3.76
N TRP A 84 11.25 14.05 3.42
CA TRP A 84 12.14 13.32 4.31
C TRP A 84 13.57 13.79 4.10
N LYS A 85 14.38 13.76 5.13
CA LYS A 85 15.82 14.02 5.06
C LYS A 85 16.57 12.72 5.31
N ILE A 86 17.54 12.39 4.45
CA ILE A 86 18.45 11.27 4.71
C ILE A 86 19.38 11.69 5.85
N THR A 87 19.29 11.00 6.98
CA THR A 87 20.14 11.25 8.16
C THR A 87 21.32 10.29 8.26
N SER A 88 21.27 9.17 7.53
CA SER A 88 22.38 8.23 7.42
C SER A 88 22.24 7.39 6.15
N GLY A 89 23.36 7.11 5.49
CA GLY A 89 23.47 6.31 4.28
C GLY A 89 23.86 7.11 3.05
N GLU A 90 23.70 6.50 1.88
CA GLU A 90 24.03 7.14 0.61
C GLU A 90 23.14 8.38 0.37
N GLY A 91 23.77 9.51 0.04
CA GLY A 91 23.07 10.77 -0.14
C GLY A 91 22.70 11.47 1.18
N GLU A 92 23.40 11.18 2.29
CA GLU A 92 23.18 11.85 3.59
C GLU A 92 23.10 13.37 3.43
N GLY A 93 22.10 13.97 4.09
CA GLY A 93 21.77 15.39 4.00
C GLY A 93 20.79 15.75 2.90
N ALA A 94 20.55 14.89 1.90
CA ALA A 94 19.60 15.14 0.83
C ALA A 94 18.15 15.03 1.32
N THR A 95 17.30 15.79 0.63
CA THR A 95 15.84 15.72 0.82
C THR A 95 15.25 14.69 -0.15
N VAL A 96 14.45 13.78 0.37
CA VAL A 96 13.69 12.79 -0.39
C VAL A 96 12.21 13.16 -0.36
N GLN A 97 11.57 13.13 -1.52
CA GLN A 97 10.14 13.36 -1.65
C GLN A 97 9.43 12.10 -2.16
N PHE A 98 8.57 11.51 -1.33
CA PHE A 98 7.67 10.44 -1.74
C PHE A 98 6.32 11.00 -2.13
N GLN A 99 5.86 10.69 -3.33
CA GLN A 99 4.59 11.14 -3.88
C GLN A 99 3.54 10.01 -3.81
N ALA A 100 2.28 10.40 -3.70
CA ALA A 100 1.17 9.46 -3.59
C ALA A 100 0.96 8.59 -4.85
N ASP A 101 1.54 8.97 -5.98
CA ASP A 101 1.46 8.24 -7.25
C ASP A 101 2.61 7.24 -7.46
N GLY A 102 3.41 6.99 -6.42
CA GLY A 102 4.55 6.08 -6.47
C GLY A 102 5.83 6.68 -7.05
N GLN A 103 5.86 7.98 -7.34
CA GLN A 103 7.12 8.64 -7.69
C GLN A 103 7.93 8.96 -6.43
N VAL A 104 9.25 8.85 -6.54
CA VAL A 104 10.18 9.29 -5.50
C VAL A 104 11.31 10.09 -6.13
N SER A 105 11.71 11.17 -5.47
CA SER A 105 12.84 11.99 -5.89
C SER A 105 13.80 12.21 -4.72
N GLY A 106 15.09 12.38 -5.03
CA GLY A 106 16.15 12.61 -4.04
C GLY A 106 16.63 11.36 -3.30
N LEU A 107 16.03 10.19 -3.51
CA LEU A 107 16.55 8.92 -3.01
C LEU A 107 17.53 8.34 -4.02
N PRO A 108 18.83 8.16 -3.69
CA PRO A 108 19.79 7.60 -4.62
C PRO A 108 19.37 6.21 -5.13
N GLY A 109 19.41 6.01 -6.44
CA GLY A 109 19.06 4.73 -7.05
C GLY A 109 17.56 4.42 -7.15
N ALA A 110 16.68 5.41 -6.92
CA ALA A 110 15.24 5.22 -7.07
C ALA A 110 14.55 6.45 -7.67
N ASP A 111 13.65 6.21 -8.62
CA ASP A 111 12.72 7.19 -9.20
C ASP A 111 11.25 6.83 -8.95
N ARG A 112 10.98 5.56 -8.62
CA ARG A 112 9.65 5.06 -8.27
C ARG A 112 9.70 4.09 -7.10
N TYR A 113 8.57 4.00 -6.41
CA TYR A 113 8.35 3.02 -5.34
C TYR A 113 6.95 2.41 -5.43
N ALA A 114 6.80 1.20 -4.90
CA ALA A 114 5.51 0.57 -4.67
C ALA A 114 5.52 -0.12 -3.30
N LEU A 115 4.52 0.15 -2.48
CA LEU A 115 4.38 -0.49 -1.17
C LEU A 115 3.81 -1.90 -1.30
N CYS A 116 4.30 -2.81 -0.47
CA CYS A 116 3.96 -4.22 -0.45
C CYS A 116 3.74 -4.63 1.02
N LEU A 117 2.50 -4.45 1.53
CA LEU A 117 2.20 -4.46 2.96
C LEU A 117 1.33 -5.63 3.45
N ALA A 118 0.67 -6.37 2.55
CA ALA A 118 -0.29 -7.41 2.91
C ALA A 118 -0.33 -8.54 1.87
N GLY A 119 -1.13 -9.59 2.12
CA GLY A 119 -1.29 -10.72 1.22
C GLY A 119 0.04 -11.43 0.94
N ASP A 120 0.30 -11.73 -0.32
CA ASP A 120 1.54 -12.40 -0.75
C ASP A 120 2.80 -11.62 -0.38
N CYS A 121 2.71 -10.30 -0.35
CA CYS A 121 3.81 -9.43 0.06
C CYS A 121 4.25 -9.67 1.50
N ALA A 122 3.30 -9.73 2.43
CA ALA A 122 3.58 -10.01 3.84
C ALA A 122 4.09 -11.46 4.02
N SER A 123 3.56 -12.40 3.24
CA SER A 123 4.02 -13.79 3.20
C SER A 123 5.48 -13.88 2.75
N MET A 124 5.83 -13.21 1.66
CA MET A 124 7.20 -13.20 1.13
C MET A 124 8.20 -12.46 2.03
N SER A 125 7.76 -11.50 2.84
CA SER A 125 8.63 -10.70 3.71
C SER A 125 8.59 -11.08 5.18
N ASN A 126 8.10 -12.30 5.52
CA ASN A 126 7.97 -12.80 6.89
C ASN A 126 7.23 -11.79 7.80
N GLY A 127 6.18 -11.15 7.29
CA GLY A 127 5.38 -10.17 8.01
C GLY A 127 6.04 -8.80 8.18
N ASN A 128 7.20 -8.56 7.57
CA ASN A 128 7.78 -7.22 7.53
C ASN A 128 7.11 -6.38 6.43
N ASP A 129 7.00 -5.08 6.67
CA ASP A 129 6.61 -4.15 5.62
C ASP A 129 7.71 -4.07 4.56
N SER A 130 7.33 -4.18 3.31
CA SER A 130 8.27 -4.14 2.20
C SER A 130 7.84 -3.17 1.11
N MET A 131 8.79 -2.79 0.27
CA MET A 131 8.55 -1.95 -0.89
C MET A 131 9.44 -2.38 -2.05
N TRP A 132 8.95 -2.13 -3.25
CA TRP A 132 9.75 -2.19 -4.46
C TRP A 132 10.30 -0.80 -4.73
N LEU A 133 11.63 -0.66 -4.85
CA LEU A 133 12.28 0.55 -5.35
C LEU A 133 12.82 0.29 -6.73
N GLN A 134 12.55 1.23 -7.65
CA GLN A 134 12.86 1.11 -9.06
C GLN A 134 13.60 2.35 -9.54
N GLN A 135 14.54 2.15 -10.47
CA GLN A 135 15.17 3.20 -11.26
C GLN A 135 15.25 2.76 -12.72
N ASN A 136 14.76 3.59 -13.64
CA ASN A 136 14.80 3.32 -15.08
C ASN A 136 14.16 1.95 -15.47
N GLY A 137 13.09 1.55 -14.81
CA GLY A 137 12.37 0.31 -15.07
C GLY A 137 12.97 -0.94 -14.43
N GLN A 138 14.10 -0.85 -13.75
CA GLN A 138 14.72 -1.93 -13.00
C GLN A 138 14.61 -1.66 -11.51
N GLY A 139 14.32 -2.68 -10.71
CA GLY A 139 14.14 -2.47 -9.28
C GLY A 139 14.39 -3.72 -8.45
N ASN A 140 14.35 -3.53 -7.15
CA ASN A 140 14.54 -4.57 -6.15
C ASN A 140 13.57 -4.40 -4.99
N ASN A 141 13.33 -5.50 -4.27
CA ASN A 141 12.62 -5.46 -3.01
C ASN A 141 13.50 -4.90 -1.90
N TRP A 142 12.86 -4.12 -1.03
CA TRP A 142 13.44 -3.56 0.17
C TRP A 142 12.49 -3.78 1.33
N ILE A 143 13.04 -3.99 2.51
CA ILE A 143 12.26 -3.98 3.75
C ILE A 143 12.35 -2.59 4.35
N PHE A 144 11.26 -2.11 4.92
CA PHE A 144 11.29 -0.84 5.62
C PHE A 144 10.64 -0.94 7.00
N VAL A 145 11.10 -0.09 7.89
CA VAL A 145 10.54 0.04 9.23
C VAL A 145 10.25 1.51 9.48
N ARG A 146 8.97 1.82 9.75
CA ARG A 146 8.56 3.17 10.09
C ARG A 146 8.23 3.29 11.56
N LYS A 147 8.89 4.21 12.27
CA LYS A 147 8.67 4.52 13.69
C LYS A 147 8.47 6.03 13.86
N GLY A 148 7.21 6.45 13.90
CA GLY A 148 6.88 7.87 14.03
C GLY A 148 7.42 8.70 12.86
N LYS A 149 8.44 9.53 13.13
CA LYS A 149 9.10 10.35 12.12
C LYS A 149 10.30 9.68 11.45
N GLU A 150 10.71 8.51 11.89
CA GLU A 150 11.84 7.78 11.33
C GLU A 150 11.38 6.74 10.31
N LEU A 151 12.16 6.57 9.26
CA LEU A 151 12.01 5.55 8.23
C LEU A 151 13.36 4.91 7.98
N GLU A 152 13.48 3.63 8.33
CA GLU A 152 14.64 2.79 7.97
C GLU A 152 14.34 2.02 6.69
N ILE A 153 15.28 2.01 5.76
CA ILE A 153 15.20 1.19 4.54
C ILE A 153 16.37 0.22 4.56
N LEU A 154 16.02 -1.08 4.52
CA LEU A 154 16.96 -2.19 4.66
C LEU A 154 16.96 -3.04 3.39
N GLN A 155 18.08 -3.67 3.08
CA GLN A 155 18.13 -4.66 2.02
C GLN A 155 17.14 -5.80 2.32
N ALA A 156 16.42 -6.23 1.30
CA ALA A 156 15.64 -7.46 1.36
C ALA A 156 16.55 -8.62 0.91
N VAL A 157 16.96 -9.46 1.85
CA VAL A 157 17.81 -10.61 1.57
C VAL A 157 16.91 -11.80 1.30
N ASN A 158 16.93 -12.32 0.06
CA ASN A 158 16.18 -13.54 -0.27
C ASN A 158 16.92 -14.77 0.26
N SER A 159 16.25 -15.54 1.11
CA SER A 159 16.76 -16.79 1.68
C SER A 159 16.20 -18.05 1.02
N ALA A 160 15.24 -17.90 0.08
CA ALA A 160 14.67 -19.02 -0.65
C ALA A 160 15.65 -19.57 -1.72
N LEU A 161 15.49 -20.84 -2.06
CA LEU A 161 16.19 -21.44 -3.19
C LEU A 161 15.67 -20.88 -4.52
N ALA A 162 16.40 -21.10 -5.60
CA ALA A 162 16.13 -20.47 -6.90
C ALA A 162 14.76 -20.84 -7.52
N ASP A 163 14.19 -21.97 -7.14
CA ASP A 163 12.91 -22.51 -7.61
C ASP A 163 11.77 -22.37 -6.59
N GLU A 164 12.03 -21.74 -5.46
CA GLU A 164 11.04 -21.48 -4.41
C GLU A 164 10.50 -20.04 -4.47
N GLN A 165 9.32 -19.88 -3.86
CA GLN A 165 8.78 -18.53 -3.66
C GLN A 165 9.76 -17.69 -2.83
N PRO A 166 10.08 -16.45 -3.24
CA PRO A 166 11.00 -15.60 -2.52
C PRO A 166 10.63 -15.44 -1.04
N GLN A 167 11.64 -15.49 -0.19
CA GLN A 167 11.51 -15.28 1.25
C GLN A 167 12.50 -14.21 1.68
N PHE A 168 11.99 -12.99 1.90
CA PHE A 168 12.81 -11.84 2.23
C PHE A 168 12.92 -11.63 3.73
N THR A 169 14.16 -11.43 4.17
CA THR A 169 14.48 -11.05 5.56
C THR A 169 15.24 -9.72 5.57
N PRO A 170 15.14 -8.94 6.67
CA PRO A 170 15.89 -7.70 6.81
C PRO A 170 17.39 -7.95 6.77
N GLY A 171 18.08 -7.31 5.83
CA GLY A 171 19.53 -7.24 5.74
C GLY A 171 20.10 -5.94 6.29
N ALA A 172 21.23 -5.50 5.73
CA ALA A 172 21.88 -4.28 6.14
C ALA A 172 21.00 -3.05 5.85
N ARG A 173 20.97 -2.09 6.80
CA ARG A 173 20.32 -0.81 6.59
C ARG A 173 21.08 0.00 5.53
N LYS A 174 20.36 0.45 4.50
CA LYS A 174 20.91 1.29 3.43
C LYS A 174 20.69 2.77 3.71
N TRP A 175 19.49 3.12 4.23
CA TRP A 175 19.14 4.50 4.55
C TRP A 175 18.39 4.60 5.87
N LEU A 176 18.65 5.69 6.57
CA LEU A 176 17.81 6.21 7.64
C LEU A 176 17.33 7.59 7.22
N LEU A 177 16.01 7.80 7.28
CA LEU A 177 15.38 9.07 6.92
C LEU A 177 14.57 9.60 8.10
N GLU A 178 14.49 10.92 8.21
CA GLU A 178 13.65 11.61 9.18
C GLU A 178 12.65 12.50 8.45
N LYS A 179 11.37 12.42 8.86
CA LYS A 179 10.29 13.20 8.27
C LYS A 179 10.42 14.67 8.68
N GLN A 180 10.32 15.55 7.68
CA GLN A 180 10.40 17.01 7.84
C GLN A 180 9.05 17.63 8.23
#